data_aad25da3d633a18f4f774e0477181101
#
_entry.id   aad25da3d633a18f4f774e0477181101
#
_cell.length_a   1.000
_cell.length_b   1.000
_cell.length_c   1.000
_cell.angle_alpha   90.00
_cell.angle_beta   90.00
_cell.angle_gamma   90.00
#
_symmetry.space_group_name_H-M   'P 1'
#
loop_
_entity.id
_entity.type
_entity.pdbx_description
1 polymer ?
#
loop_
_entity_poly.entity_id
_entity_poly.type
_entity_poly.pdbx_seq_one_letter_code
_entity_poly.pdbx_strand_id
1 'polypeptide(L)'
;MGLTSAQKEILDKAIEALHTRVFHAQYPEHPSPKIYGETADEDGKNAFKALRKGNFEELKQEGATEWIGEEESPYFIEPVGTKYPAFSIDTLIERAEGAFHSWRKVSKEDRAAVLIDSLDRFSKRFFENAYATMHTTGQGYMMAFQASGPHAADRALEAVAAGYEELGRFPESTVWTKPMGKYDLVINKEWRAIPKGI
;
A
#
# COMPACT_ATOMS: atom_id res chain seq x y z
N MET A 1 -7.08 10.07 -13.87
CA MET A 1 -5.60 10.29 -13.74
C MET A 1 -4.96 8.95 -14.15
N GLY A 2 -4.32 8.61 -15.08
CA GLY A 2 -3.80 7.27 -15.43
C GLY A 2 -2.43 7.01 -14.80
N LEU A 3 -1.89 5.82 -15.06
CA LEU A 3 -0.51 5.48 -14.70
C LEU A 3 0.48 6.38 -15.45
N THR A 4 1.45 6.95 -14.75
CA THR A 4 2.61 7.56 -15.37
C THR A 4 3.49 6.50 -16.03
N SER A 5 4.39 6.87 -16.94
CA SER A 5 5.32 5.92 -17.58
C SER A 5 6.17 5.18 -16.55
N ALA A 6 6.63 5.86 -15.50
CA ALA A 6 7.42 5.25 -14.42
C ALA A 6 6.57 4.25 -13.59
N GLN A 7 5.36 4.61 -13.24
CA GLN A 7 4.45 3.71 -12.50
C GLN A 7 4.09 2.48 -13.34
N LYS A 8 3.90 2.68 -14.66
CA LYS A 8 3.63 1.57 -15.57
C LYS A 8 4.83 0.62 -15.65
N GLU A 9 6.06 1.12 -15.73
CA GLU A 9 7.26 0.30 -15.74
C GLU A 9 7.40 -0.54 -14.46
N ILE A 10 7.13 0.05 -13.29
CA ILE A 10 7.13 -0.65 -12.00
C ILE A 10 6.08 -1.77 -12.01
N LEU A 11 4.87 -1.46 -12.45
CA LEU A 11 3.77 -2.41 -12.50
C LEU A 11 4.05 -3.56 -13.49
N ASP A 12 4.55 -3.25 -14.69
CA ASP A 12 4.86 -4.25 -15.71
C ASP A 12 5.94 -5.25 -15.23
N LYS A 13 6.98 -4.76 -14.53
CA LYS A 13 8.00 -5.63 -13.91
C LYS A 13 7.44 -6.53 -12.81
N ALA A 14 6.54 -5.99 -11.98
CA ALA A 14 5.89 -6.78 -10.94
C ALA A 14 4.97 -7.86 -11.55
N ILE A 15 4.23 -7.55 -12.61
CA ILE A 15 3.42 -8.50 -13.37
C ILE A 15 4.30 -9.59 -14.00
N GLU A 16 5.40 -9.21 -14.65
CA GLU A 16 6.35 -10.17 -15.21
C GLU A 16 6.89 -11.13 -14.14
N ALA A 17 7.26 -10.61 -12.97
CA ALA A 17 7.72 -11.43 -11.85
C ALA A 17 6.64 -12.41 -11.35
N LEU A 18 5.37 -12.00 -11.31
CA LEU A 18 4.25 -12.90 -10.99
C LEU A 18 4.14 -14.06 -11.98
N HIS A 19 4.27 -13.79 -13.28
CA HIS A 19 4.13 -14.81 -14.33
C HIS A 19 5.32 -15.74 -14.41
N THR A 20 6.52 -15.20 -14.34
CA THR A 20 7.78 -15.96 -14.52
C THR A 20 8.25 -16.64 -13.25
N ARG A 21 7.77 -16.18 -12.08
CA ARG A 21 8.25 -16.61 -10.75
C ARG A 21 9.74 -16.33 -10.53
N VAL A 22 10.31 -15.43 -11.30
CA VAL A 22 11.67 -14.93 -11.09
C VAL A 22 11.66 -13.89 -9.97
N PHE A 23 12.66 -13.95 -9.11
CA PHE A 23 12.80 -12.97 -8.03
C PHE A 23 12.90 -11.55 -8.60
N HIS A 24 12.09 -10.65 -8.09
CA HIS A 24 12.13 -9.24 -8.36
C HIS A 24 11.93 -8.46 -7.05
N ALA A 25 12.77 -7.46 -6.84
CA ALA A 25 12.64 -6.52 -5.73
C ALA A 25 12.67 -5.09 -6.29
N GLN A 26 11.59 -4.38 -6.17
CA GLN A 26 11.51 -2.94 -6.46
C GLN A 26 12.21 -2.14 -5.38
N TYR A 27 12.15 -2.62 -4.13
CA TYR A 27 12.68 -1.97 -2.95
C TYR A 27 13.82 -2.81 -2.36
N PRO A 28 15.10 -2.36 -2.46
CA PRO A 28 16.25 -3.12 -1.96
C PRO A 28 16.18 -3.39 -0.46
N GLU A 29 16.34 -4.64 -0.05
CA GLU A 29 16.24 -5.06 1.36
C GLU A 29 17.48 -4.76 2.20
N HIS A 30 18.59 -4.38 1.58
CA HIS A 30 19.81 -4.02 2.32
C HIS A 30 19.87 -2.52 2.57
N PRO A 31 19.98 -2.05 3.84
CA PRO A 31 20.02 -0.64 4.21
C PRO A 31 21.37 0.01 3.87
N SER A 32 21.79 -0.10 2.61
CA SER A 32 23.08 0.41 2.14
C SER A 32 23.04 1.92 1.92
N PRO A 33 24.01 2.70 2.44
CA PRO A 33 24.16 4.12 2.11
C PRO A 33 24.26 4.40 0.62
N LYS A 34 24.81 3.47 -0.16
CA LYS A 34 24.89 3.60 -1.62
C LYS A 34 23.53 3.57 -2.31
N ILE A 35 22.53 2.96 -1.69
CA ILE A 35 21.18 2.81 -2.22
C ILE A 35 20.27 3.91 -1.68
N TYR A 36 20.31 4.13 -0.37
CA TYR A 36 19.35 4.99 0.32
C TYR A 36 19.88 6.38 0.67
N GLY A 37 21.22 6.59 0.54
CA GLY A 37 21.88 7.83 0.92
C GLY A 37 22.67 7.68 2.24
N GLU A 38 23.71 8.48 2.38
CA GLU A 38 24.66 8.41 3.51
C GLU A 38 24.00 8.74 4.86
N THR A 39 22.97 9.58 4.87
CA THR A 39 22.30 10.04 6.10
C THR A 39 21.00 9.31 6.40
N ALA A 40 20.50 8.45 5.48
CA ALA A 40 19.16 7.89 5.56
C ALA A 40 18.86 7.14 6.88
N ASP A 41 19.84 6.42 7.42
CA ASP A 41 19.69 5.72 8.70
C ASP A 41 19.56 6.70 9.88
N GLU A 42 20.47 7.69 9.95
CA GLU A 42 20.43 8.70 11.02
C GLU A 42 19.20 9.60 10.91
N ASP A 43 18.78 9.96 9.69
CA ASP A 43 17.58 10.75 9.45
C ASP A 43 16.33 9.97 9.90
N GLY A 44 16.22 8.70 9.57
CA GLY A 44 15.12 7.83 10.01
C GLY A 44 15.08 7.66 11.53
N LYS A 45 16.23 7.48 12.16
CA LYS A 45 16.35 7.42 13.61
C LYS A 45 15.90 8.72 14.29
N ASN A 46 16.28 9.86 13.73
CA ASN A 46 15.90 11.16 14.26
C ASN A 46 14.41 11.44 14.03
N ALA A 47 13.85 11.05 12.87
CA ALA A 47 12.43 11.12 12.61
C ALA A 47 11.62 10.29 13.62
N PHE A 48 12.02 9.03 13.88
CA PHE A 48 11.39 8.22 14.94
C PHE A 48 11.48 8.89 16.32
N LYS A 49 12.64 9.40 16.69
CA LYS A 49 12.81 10.10 17.98
C LYS A 49 11.88 11.30 18.13
N ALA A 50 11.66 12.04 17.04
CA ALA A 50 10.76 13.20 17.03
C ALA A 50 9.29 12.82 17.24
N LEU A 51 8.88 11.61 16.84
CA LEU A 51 7.53 11.09 17.07
C LEU A 51 7.28 10.60 18.50
N ARG A 52 8.34 10.31 19.25
CA ARG A 52 8.21 9.81 20.63
C ARG A 52 7.62 10.88 21.56
N LYS A 53 6.79 10.40 22.50
CA LYS A 53 6.19 11.23 23.56
C LYS A 53 5.28 12.36 23.00
N GLY A 54 4.72 12.16 21.81
CA GLY A 54 3.84 13.11 21.14
C GLY A 54 2.68 12.44 20.43
N ASN A 55 1.78 13.24 19.92
CA ASN A 55 0.66 12.76 19.10
C ASN A 55 1.13 12.54 17.65
N PHE A 56 0.71 11.43 17.04
CA PHE A 56 0.93 11.16 15.63
C PHE A 56 -0.10 11.93 14.79
N GLU A 57 0.23 13.18 14.46
CA GLU A 57 -0.69 14.12 13.80
C GLU A 57 -0.77 13.94 12.27
N GLU A 58 -0.02 12.99 11.69
CA GLU A 58 -0.05 12.74 10.25
C GLU A 58 -1.33 12.06 9.78
N LEU A 59 -2.04 11.36 10.65
CA LEU A 59 -3.38 10.85 10.39
C LEU A 59 -4.41 11.98 10.50
N LYS A 60 -4.56 12.73 9.42
CA LYS A 60 -5.48 13.87 9.33
C LYS A 60 -6.94 13.41 9.17
N GLN A 61 -7.48 12.78 10.21
CA GLN A 61 -8.89 12.40 10.27
C GLN A 61 -9.58 13.19 11.37
N GLU A 62 -10.69 13.82 11.05
CA GLU A 62 -11.50 14.56 12.03
C GLU A 62 -12.33 13.60 12.90
N GLY A 63 -12.65 14.02 14.12
CA GLY A 63 -13.56 13.28 15.01
C GLY A 63 -12.90 12.14 15.77
N ALA A 64 -11.59 12.22 16.04
CA ALA A 64 -10.95 11.34 17.02
C ALA A 64 -11.60 11.54 18.40
N THR A 65 -11.90 10.44 19.08
CA THR A 65 -12.51 10.45 20.42
C THR A 65 -11.47 10.61 21.52
N GLU A 66 -10.28 10.09 21.30
CA GLU A 66 -9.17 10.11 22.24
C GLU A 66 -7.83 9.87 21.53
N TRP A 67 -6.74 9.97 22.27
CA TRP A 67 -5.39 9.63 21.82
C TRP A 67 -4.86 8.47 22.64
N ILE A 68 -4.56 7.35 22.00
CA ILE A 68 -4.11 6.11 22.62
C ILE A 68 -2.71 5.72 22.17
N GLY A 69 -1.95 5.05 23.03
CA GLY A 69 -0.62 4.50 22.74
C GLY A 69 0.00 4.09 24.06
N GLU A 70 0.22 2.79 24.21
CA GLU A 70 0.70 2.15 25.43
C GLU A 70 1.94 1.29 25.19
N GLU A 71 2.52 1.37 24.00
CA GLU A 71 3.66 0.55 23.61
C GLU A 71 4.87 0.87 24.47
N GLU A 72 5.44 -0.16 25.10
CA GLU A 72 6.70 -0.09 25.81
C GLU A 72 7.85 -0.55 24.92
N SER A 73 8.95 0.19 24.96
CA SER A 73 10.12 -0.18 24.19
C SER A 73 10.98 -1.18 24.98
N PRO A 74 11.26 -2.37 24.45
CA PRO A 74 12.16 -3.32 25.09
C PRO A 74 13.61 -2.82 25.10
N TYR A 75 13.96 -1.84 24.31
CA TYR A 75 15.30 -1.26 24.24
C TYR A 75 15.51 -0.09 25.21
N PHE A 76 14.47 0.66 25.50
CA PHE A 76 14.54 1.79 26.42
C PHE A 76 14.03 1.45 27.82
N ILE A 77 13.35 0.33 27.99
CA ILE A 77 12.66 -0.07 29.23
C ILE A 77 11.74 1.09 29.70
N GLU A 78 11.13 1.78 28.76
CA GLU A 78 10.21 2.90 28.99
C GLU A 78 9.16 2.96 27.86
N PRO A 79 8.01 3.63 28.08
CA PRO A 79 7.02 3.82 27.03
C PRO A 79 7.62 4.53 25.80
N VAL A 80 7.24 4.10 24.61
CA VAL A 80 7.52 4.83 23.36
C VAL A 80 6.87 6.21 23.42
N GLY A 81 5.66 6.25 23.98
CA GLY A 81 4.93 7.48 24.30
C GLY A 81 4.31 8.17 23.09
N THR A 82 4.40 7.58 21.90
CA THR A 82 3.66 8.05 20.72
C THR A 82 2.18 7.70 20.90
N LYS A 83 1.30 8.67 20.65
CA LYS A 83 -0.14 8.47 20.73
C LYS A 83 -0.79 8.62 19.36
N TYR A 84 -1.77 7.79 19.10
CA TYR A 84 -2.53 7.75 17.85
C TYR A 84 -3.98 8.15 18.06
N PRO A 85 -4.63 8.81 17.09
CA PRO A 85 -6.04 9.16 17.21
C PRO A 85 -6.90 7.90 17.16
N ALA A 86 -7.76 7.72 18.15
CA ALA A 86 -8.73 6.64 18.22
C ALA A 86 -10.11 7.11 17.74
N PHE A 87 -10.83 6.21 17.10
CA PHE A 87 -12.17 6.44 16.57
C PHE A 87 -13.09 5.31 17.00
N SER A 88 -14.39 5.58 17.11
CA SER A 88 -15.35 4.50 17.29
C SER A 88 -15.37 3.59 16.05
N ILE A 89 -15.60 2.30 16.26
CA ILE A 89 -15.68 1.31 15.17
C ILE A 89 -16.78 1.70 14.18
N ASP A 90 -17.95 2.13 14.70
CA ASP A 90 -19.08 2.54 13.86
C ASP A 90 -18.71 3.71 12.94
N THR A 91 -17.97 4.71 13.44
CA THR A 91 -17.47 5.83 12.63
C THR A 91 -16.53 5.36 11.51
N LEU A 92 -15.66 4.39 11.80
CA LEU A 92 -14.74 3.86 10.78
C LEU A 92 -15.48 3.08 9.70
N ILE A 93 -16.45 2.25 10.08
CA ILE A 93 -17.30 1.49 9.15
C ILE A 93 -18.12 2.45 8.28
N GLU A 94 -18.80 3.43 8.88
CA GLU A 94 -19.59 4.42 8.14
C GLU A 94 -18.76 5.18 7.09
N ARG A 95 -17.55 5.58 7.44
CA ARG A 95 -16.62 6.26 6.52
C ARG A 95 -16.19 5.34 5.38
N ALA A 96 -15.87 4.10 5.67
CA ALA A 96 -15.46 3.13 4.66
C ALA A 96 -16.61 2.80 3.71
N GLU A 97 -17.85 2.61 4.21
CA GLU A 97 -19.05 2.43 3.40
C GLU A 97 -19.35 3.66 2.54
N GLY A 98 -19.23 4.87 3.11
CA GLY A 98 -19.39 6.12 2.37
C GLY A 98 -18.38 6.25 1.22
N ALA A 99 -17.11 5.90 1.46
CA ALA A 99 -16.05 5.91 0.44
C ALA A 99 -16.25 4.84 -0.64
N PHE A 100 -16.86 3.71 -0.32
CA PHE A 100 -17.11 2.61 -1.24
C PHE A 100 -17.81 3.04 -2.53
N HIS A 101 -18.83 3.91 -2.43
CA HIS A 101 -19.61 4.36 -3.59
C HIS A 101 -18.80 5.16 -4.62
N SER A 102 -17.78 5.87 -4.18
CA SER A 102 -16.86 6.61 -5.06
C SER A 102 -15.71 5.71 -5.52
N TRP A 103 -15.11 4.96 -4.61
CA TRP A 103 -13.96 4.09 -4.91
C TRP A 103 -14.27 2.99 -5.94
N ARG A 104 -15.46 2.39 -5.89
CA ARG A 104 -15.86 1.37 -6.86
C ARG A 104 -15.93 1.86 -8.31
N LYS A 105 -15.98 3.19 -8.54
CA LYS A 105 -16.02 3.81 -9.86
C LYS A 105 -14.62 4.17 -10.38
N VAL A 106 -13.60 4.07 -9.53
CA VAL A 106 -12.23 4.39 -9.90
C VAL A 106 -11.69 3.28 -10.81
N SER A 107 -11.06 3.66 -11.93
CA SER A 107 -10.46 2.71 -12.88
C SER A 107 -9.36 1.87 -12.22
N LYS A 108 -9.05 0.71 -12.78
CA LYS A 108 -7.94 -0.12 -12.28
C LYS A 108 -6.59 0.61 -12.41
N GLU A 109 -6.43 1.40 -13.47
CA GLU A 109 -5.24 2.22 -13.71
C GLU A 109 -5.06 3.28 -12.62
N ASP A 110 -6.12 3.98 -12.27
CA ASP A 110 -6.08 5.00 -11.21
C ASP A 110 -5.85 4.37 -9.83
N ARG A 111 -6.45 3.21 -9.55
CA ARG A 111 -6.20 2.48 -8.30
C ARG A 111 -4.75 2.05 -8.18
N ALA A 112 -4.19 1.46 -9.24
CA ALA A 112 -2.79 1.06 -9.27
C ALA A 112 -1.86 2.26 -9.11
N ALA A 113 -2.16 3.39 -9.79
CA ALA A 113 -1.38 4.62 -9.67
C ALA A 113 -1.32 5.14 -8.23
N VAL A 114 -2.48 5.21 -7.54
CA VAL A 114 -2.56 5.67 -6.14
C VAL A 114 -1.78 4.72 -5.21
N LEU A 115 -1.91 3.40 -5.40
CA LEU A 115 -1.23 2.42 -4.55
C LEU A 115 0.29 2.44 -4.77
N ILE A 116 0.76 2.52 -6.02
CA ILE A 116 2.20 2.63 -6.33
C ILE A 116 2.78 3.95 -5.77
N ASP A 117 2.07 5.09 -5.90
CA ASP A 117 2.48 6.34 -5.29
C ASP A 117 2.58 6.24 -3.76
N SER A 118 1.64 5.53 -3.14
CA SER A 118 1.68 5.27 -1.70
C SER A 118 2.91 4.46 -1.28
N LEU A 119 3.30 3.45 -2.07
CA LEU A 119 4.51 2.66 -1.82
C LEU A 119 5.79 3.49 -2.03
N ASP A 120 5.83 4.39 -3.03
CA ASP A 120 6.94 5.31 -3.23
C ASP A 120 7.10 6.28 -2.06
N ARG A 121 6.00 6.81 -1.53
CA ARG A 121 6.02 7.65 -0.32
C ARG A 121 6.48 6.87 0.90
N PHE A 122 5.99 5.64 1.07
CA PHE A 122 6.38 4.76 2.17
C PHE A 122 7.87 4.42 2.12
N SER A 123 8.43 4.20 0.92
CA SER A 123 9.85 3.87 0.77
C SER A 123 10.79 4.93 1.33
N LYS A 124 10.38 6.18 1.33
CA LYS A 124 11.14 7.31 1.90
C LYS A 124 11.20 7.31 3.42
N ARG A 125 10.39 6.45 4.06
CA ARG A 125 10.28 6.33 5.52
C ARG A 125 10.70 4.95 6.04
N PHE A 126 11.37 4.13 5.25
CA PHE A 126 11.75 2.78 5.66
C PHE A 126 12.62 2.75 6.93
N PHE A 127 13.56 3.67 7.05
CA PHE A 127 14.43 3.75 8.24
C PHE A 127 13.66 4.21 9.48
N GLU A 128 12.82 5.21 9.37
CA GLU A 128 11.94 5.65 10.46
C GLU A 128 11.03 4.50 10.92
N ASN A 129 10.41 3.80 9.96
CA ASN A 129 9.57 2.65 10.25
C ASN A 129 10.34 1.49 10.87
N ALA A 130 11.60 1.27 10.47
CA ALA A 130 12.47 0.27 11.07
C ALA A 130 12.72 0.55 12.56
N TYR A 131 13.03 1.80 12.92
CA TYR A 131 13.20 2.18 14.32
C TYR A 131 11.89 2.06 15.11
N ALA A 132 10.76 2.48 14.54
CA ALA A 132 9.46 2.29 15.18
C ALA A 132 9.18 0.80 15.43
N THR A 133 9.41 -0.05 14.44
CA THR A 133 9.21 -1.51 14.54
C THR A 133 10.12 -2.15 15.58
N MET A 134 11.41 -1.77 15.64
CA MET A 134 12.31 -2.21 16.72
C MET A 134 11.71 -1.93 18.10
N HIS A 135 11.29 -0.70 18.31
CA HIS A 135 10.86 -0.23 19.62
C HIS A 135 9.45 -0.68 20.03
N THR A 136 8.64 -1.13 19.08
CA THR A 136 7.29 -1.65 19.37
C THR A 136 7.24 -3.17 19.41
N THR A 137 8.14 -3.88 18.73
CA THR A 137 8.11 -5.34 18.60
C THR A 137 9.29 -6.07 19.23
N GLY A 138 10.39 -5.37 19.52
CA GLY A 138 11.64 -5.97 20.00
C GLY A 138 12.48 -6.64 18.92
N GLN A 139 12.14 -6.51 17.64
CA GLN A 139 12.94 -7.07 16.56
C GLN A 139 14.32 -6.39 16.47
N GLY A 140 15.34 -7.15 16.06
CA GLY A 140 16.64 -6.58 15.72
C GLY A 140 16.55 -5.69 14.48
N TYR A 141 17.40 -4.66 14.40
CA TYR A 141 17.35 -3.60 13.39
C TYR A 141 17.24 -4.11 11.94
N MET A 142 18.09 -5.05 11.53
CA MET A 142 18.07 -5.59 10.18
C MET A 142 16.73 -6.25 9.82
N MET A 143 16.20 -7.03 10.75
CA MET A 143 14.89 -7.68 10.56
C MET A 143 13.76 -6.63 10.54
N ALA A 144 13.82 -5.67 11.44
CA ALA A 144 12.84 -4.59 11.48
C ALA A 144 12.85 -3.77 10.18
N PHE A 145 14.03 -3.42 9.65
CA PHE A 145 14.16 -2.73 8.37
C PHE A 145 13.58 -3.55 7.20
N GLN A 146 14.04 -4.80 7.06
CA GLN A 146 13.62 -5.66 5.96
C GLN A 146 12.13 -5.97 6.00
N ALA A 147 11.64 -6.49 7.12
CA ALA A 147 10.28 -7.01 7.23
C ALA A 147 9.22 -5.91 7.21
N SER A 148 9.46 -4.77 7.89
CA SER A 148 8.49 -3.68 7.97
C SER A 148 8.66 -2.61 6.89
N GLY A 149 9.72 -2.66 6.11
CA GLY A 149 10.05 -1.72 5.04
C GLY A 149 9.96 -2.37 3.65
N PRO A 150 11.13 -2.60 3.01
CA PRO A 150 11.20 -3.01 1.61
C PRO A 150 10.47 -4.32 1.31
N HIS A 151 10.58 -5.34 2.16
CA HIS A 151 9.88 -6.61 1.93
C HIS A 151 8.35 -6.45 1.98
N ALA A 152 7.84 -5.69 2.96
CA ALA A 152 6.41 -5.39 3.02
C ALA A 152 5.93 -4.60 1.79
N ALA A 153 6.73 -3.62 1.32
CA ALA A 153 6.41 -2.84 0.15
C ALA A 153 6.41 -3.68 -1.14
N ASP A 154 7.36 -4.60 -1.30
CA ASP A 154 7.39 -5.52 -2.46
C ASP A 154 6.21 -6.50 -2.45
N ARG A 155 5.83 -7.02 -1.28
CA ARG A 155 4.62 -7.87 -1.17
C ARG A 155 3.34 -7.10 -1.47
N ALA A 156 3.27 -5.84 -1.07
CA ALA A 156 2.15 -4.98 -1.41
C ALA A 156 2.12 -4.67 -2.93
N LEU A 157 3.27 -4.42 -3.54
CA LEU A 157 3.38 -4.21 -5.00
C LEU A 157 2.94 -5.46 -5.78
N GLU A 158 3.34 -6.65 -5.33
CA GLU A 158 2.90 -7.92 -5.91
C GLU A 158 1.37 -8.08 -5.84
N ALA A 159 0.76 -7.70 -4.71
CA ALA A 159 -0.69 -7.71 -4.58
C ALA A 159 -1.38 -6.70 -5.49
N VAL A 160 -0.79 -5.50 -5.67
CA VAL A 160 -1.29 -4.49 -6.63
C VAL A 160 -1.23 -5.04 -8.06
N ALA A 161 -0.13 -5.67 -8.45
CA ALA A 161 0.05 -6.28 -9.76
C ALA A 161 -0.99 -7.38 -10.02
N ALA A 162 -1.16 -8.32 -9.09
CA ALA A 162 -2.15 -9.38 -9.18
C ALA A 162 -3.58 -8.83 -9.29
N GLY A 163 -3.91 -7.83 -8.47
CA GLY A 163 -5.22 -7.18 -8.51
C GLY A 163 -5.48 -6.44 -9.82
N TYR A 164 -4.47 -5.76 -10.35
CA TYR A 164 -4.55 -5.06 -11.63
C TYR A 164 -4.83 -6.01 -12.80
N GLU A 165 -4.10 -7.14 -12.86
CA GLU A 165 -4.30 -8.16 -13.88
C GLU A 165 -5.68 -8.81 -13.79
N GLU A 166 -6.12 -9.20 -12.60
CA GLU A 166 -7.42 -9.84 -12.43
C GLU A 166 -8.58 -8.90 -12.78
N LEU A 167 -8.48 -7.63 -12.45
CA LEU A 167 -9.45 -6.61 -12.86
C LEU A 167 -9.44 -6.36 -14.38
N GLY A 168 -8.34 -6.64 -15.07
CA GLY A 168 -8.19 -6.52 -16.52
C GLY A 168 -8.39 -7.81 -17.31
N ARG A 169 -8.72 -8.92 -16.64
CA ARG A 169 -8.78 -10.26 -17.24
C ARG A 169 -9.73 -10.38 -18.44
N PHE A 170 -10.84 -9.65 -18.40
CA PHE A 170 -11.79 -9.59 -19.49
C PHE A 170 -11.94 -8.15 -19.99
N PRO A 171 -12.22 -7.94 -21.29
CA PRO A 171 -12.55 -6.62 -21.79
C PRO A 171 -13.83 -6.10 -21.14
N GLU A 172 -13.85 -4.82 -20.76
CA GLU A 172 -15.03 -4.18 -20.14
C GLU A 172 -16.26 -4.26 -21.03
N SER A 173 -16.08 -4.18 -22.34
CA SER A 173 -17.15 -4.37 -23.33
C SER A 173 -16.64 -5.09 -24.55
N THR A 174 -17.51 -5.90 -25.17
CA THR A 174 -17.23 -6.58 -26.43
C THR A 174 -18.53 -6.84 -27.19
N VAL A 175 -18.44 -6.87 -28.51
CA VAL A 175 -19.50 -7.29 -29.38
C VAL A 175 -19.31 -8.77 -29.76
N TRP A 176 -20.28 -9.57 -29.42
CA TRP A 176 -20.29 -10.99 -29.78
C TRP A 176 -21.32 -11.24 -30.88
N THR A 177 -20.90 -11.80 -32.01
CA THR A 177 -21.77 -12.09 -33.17
C THR A 177 -21.83 -13.59 -33.37
N LYS A 178 -23.05 -14.10 -33.43
CA LYS A 178 -23.34 -15.51 -33.73
C LYS A 178 -24.12 -15.61 -35.02
N PRO A 179 -23.57 -16.28 -36.07
CA PRO A 179 -24.31 -16.57 -37.28
C PRO A 179 -25.49 -17.49 -36.99
N MET A 180 -26.68 -17.10 -37.48
CA MET A 180 -27.92 -17.88 -37.36
C MET A 180 -28.58 -18.02 -38.73
N GLY A 181 -27.99 -18.79 -39.60
CA GLY A 181 -28.48 -18.98 -40.98
C GLY A 181 -28.37 -17.70 -41.80
N LYS A 182 -29.51 -17.05 -42.09
CA LYS A 182 -29.52 -15.80 -42.89
C LYS A 182 -29.32 -14.52 -42.04
N TYR A 183 -29.24 -14.65 -40.75
CA TYR A 183 -29.18 -13.52 -39.83
C TYR A 183 -28.02 -13.70 -38.88
N ASP A 184 -27.44 -12.60 -38.43
CA ASP A 184 -26.47 -12.56 -37.35
C ASP A 184 -27.14 -12.07 -36.07
N LEU A 185 -26.97 -12.84 -34.99
CA LEU A 185 -27.33 -12.38 -33.65
C LEU A 185 -26.18 -11.60 -33.08
N VAL A 186 -26.36 -10.30 -32.84
CA VAL A 186 -25.36 -9.41 -32.28
C VAL A 186 -25.70 -9.12 -30.82
N ILE A 187 -24.76 -9.41 -29.92
CA ILE A 187 -24.93 -9.20 -28.49
C ILE A 187 -23.77 -8.31 -27.98
N ASN A 188 -24.11 -7.20 -27.35
CA ASN A 188 -23.15 -6.41 -26.59
C ASN A 188 -22.99 -7.05 -25.20
N LYS A 189 -21.79 -7.42 -24.85
CA LYS A 189 -21.44 -7.98 -23.54
C LYS A 189 -20.63 -6.97 -22.77
N GLU A 190 -20.98 -6.78 -21.50
CA GLU A 190 -20.18 -5.99 -20.55
C GLU A 190 -19.69 -6.88 -19.42
N TRP A 191 -18.47 -6.66 -19.00
CA TRP A 191 -17.90 -7.27 -17.81
C TRP A 191 -17.58 -6.19 -16.79
N ARG A 192 -17.97 -6.41 -15.56
CA ARG A 192 -17.70 -5.49 -14.46
C ARG A 192 -17.33 -6.27 -13.21
N ALA A 193 -16.21 -5.89 -12.60
CA ALA A 193 -15.89 -6.34 -11.25
C ALA A 193 -16.84 -5.63 -10.26
N ILE A 194 -17.56 -6.39 -9.47
CA ILE A 194 -18.47 -5.86 -8.44
C ILE A 194 -17.78 -6.00 -7.09
N PRO A 195 -17.31 -4.88 -6.48
CA PRO A 195 -16.78 -4.91 -5.14
C PRO A 195 -17.88 -5.34 -4.16
N LYS A 196 -17.53 -6.15 -3.18
CA LYS A 196 -18.50 -6.64 -2.18
C LYS A 196 -18.68 -5.71 -0.97
N GLY A 197 -17.85 -4.68 -0.87
CA GLY A 197 -17.78 -3.84 0.30
C GLY A 197 -16.73 -4.32 1.30
N ILE A 198 -16.90 -3.91 2.54
CA ILE A 198 -16.05 -4.27 3.68
C ILE A 198 -16.52 -5.62 4.23
#